data_248784ec0a5d9f30cb4c4b817a91a0cc
#
_entry.id   248784ec0a5d9f30cb4c4b817a91a0cc
#
_cell.length_a   1.000
_cell.length_b   1.000
_cell.length_c   1.000
_cell.angle_alpha   90.00
_cell.angle_beta   90.00
_cell.angle_gamma   90.00
#
_symmetry.space_group_name_H-M   'P 1'
#
loop_
_entity.id
_entity.type
_entity.pdbx_description
1 polymer ?
#
loop_
_entity_poly.entity_id
_entity_poly.type
_entity_poly.pdbx_seq_one_letter_code
_entity_poly.pdbx_strand_id
1 'polypeptide(L)'
;GMPMLWANFFWVWGHTEVNIVILPAFGMYSEIIPTFARKRLFGHQSMIWATAGIAFLSFLVWVHHFFTMGNGALINSFFSISTMLIGVPTGVKLFNWLLTLYKGRITFESPMLFSLAFIPNFLLGGVTGVMLAMASADYQYHNTYFLVAHFHYTLVTGVVFACLAGLIFWYPKMMGYKLNETLNKWCFWFFMIGFNVCFLPQFILGLDGMPRRLYTYMPSDGWWLLNFISTIGAVLMAIGFLFLVASIVYSHIKAPREATGDNWDGLGRTLEWSTASAIPPKYNFAITPDWNDYDTFVDMKEHGRHYLDNHNYKDIHMPNNTPVGIWMGIFMTIGGFF
;
A
#
# COMPACT_ATOMS: atom_id res chain seq x y z
N GLY A 1 28.90 0.76 23.68
CA GLY A 1 27.79 -0.07 23.21
C GLY A 1 28.26 -1.18 22.29
N MET A 2 27.38 -2.15 22.05
CA MET A 2 27.66 -3.28 21.15
C MET A 2 26.82 -3.11 19.87
N PRO A 3 27.41 -2.68 18.75
CA PRO A 3 26.66 -2.41 17.50
C PRO A 3 25.90 -3.65 17.00
N MET A 4 26.48 -4.84 17.12
CA MET A 4 25.82 -6.09 16.71
C MET A 4 24.57 -6.39 17.56
N LEU A 5 24.63 -6.17 18.87
CA LEU A 5 23.49 -6.35 19.77
C LEU A 5 22.37 -5.37 19.43
N TRP A 6 22.72 -4.09 19.21
CA TRP A 6 21.77 -3.08 18.78
C TRP A 6 21.12 -3.45 17.44
N ALA A 7 21.89 -3.88 16.44
CA ALA A 7 21.40 -4.28 15.14
C ALA A 7 20.39 -5.44 15.25
N ASN A 8 20.67 -6.45 16.07
CA ASN A 8 19.74 -7.56 16.28
C ASN A 8 18.42 -7.08 16.92
N PHE A 9 18.46 -6.33 18.02
CA PHE A 9 17.24 -5.86 18.67
C PHE A 9 16.44 -4.90 17.80
N PHE A 10 17.12 -3.97 17.11
CA PHE A 10 16.44 -3.03 16.23
C PHE A 10 15.77 -3.75 15.04
N TRP A 11 16.49 -4.65 14.37
CA TRP A 11 15.99 -5.25 13.14
C TRP A 11 15.00 -6.40 13.35
N VAL A 12 14.98 -7.04 14.51
CA VAL A 12 13.86 -7.94 14.88
C VAL A 12 12.53 -7.19 14.76
N TRP A 13 12.47 -5.96 15.26
CA TRP A 13 11.31 -5.09 15.07
C TRP A 13 11.30 -4.45 13.68
N GLY A 14 12.41 -3.89 13.23
CA GLY A 14 12.49 -3.08 12.02
C GLY A 14 12.12 -3.82 10.73
N HIS A 15 12.47 -5.11 10.64
CA HIS A 15 11.99 -5.92 9.52
C HIS A 15 10.49 -6.26 9.68
N THR A 16 10.05 -6.63 10.86
CA THR A 16 8.63 -6.91 11.11
C THR A 16 7.76 -5.67 10.83
N GLU A 17 8.27 -4.47 11.08
CA GLU A 17 7.59 -3.21 10.77
C GLU A 17 7.17 -3.12 9.30
N VAL A 18 8.02 -3.49 8.35
CA VAL A 18 7.66 -3.40 6.92
C VAL A 18 6.48 -4.32 6.58
N ASN A 19 6.33 -5.45 7.27
CA ASN A 19 5.17 -6.33 7.12
C ASN A 19 3.92 -5.78 7.82
N ILE A 20 4.07 -5.09 8.95
CA ILE A 20 2.95 -4.43 9.64
C ILE A 20 2.29 -3.39 8.73
N VAL A 21 3.07 -2.66 7.93
CA VAL A 21 2.50 -1.65 7.01
C VAL A 21 2.02 -2.22 5.68
N ILE A 22 2.67 -3.28 5.14
CA ILE A 22 2.33 -3.82 3.83
C ILE A 22 1.12 -4.77 3.87
N LEU A 23 0.92 -5.55 4.92
CA LEU A 23 -0.16 -6.54 4.96
C LEU A 23 -1.56 -5.90 4.93
N PRO A 24 -1.85 -4.81 5.66
CA PRO A 24 -3.10 -4.06 5.50
C PRO A 24 -3.27 -3.50 4.08
N ALA A 25 -2.19 -2.99 3.47
CA ALA A 25 -2.21 -2.50 2.10
C ALA A 25 -2.59 -3.60 1.09
N PHE A 26 -2.10 -4.83 1.27
CA PHE A 26 -2.53 -5.98 0.47
C PHE A 26 -4.02 -6.29 0.65
N GLY A 27 -4.57 -6.06 1.84
CA GLY A 27 -6.01 -6.11 2.08
C GLY A 27 -6.76 -5.08 1.23
N MET A 28 -6.29 -3.82 1.20
CA MET A 28 -6.92 -2.77 0.37
C MET A 28 -6.94 -3.16 -1.12
N TYR A 29 -5.84 -3.67 -1.68
CA TYR A 29 -5.82 -4.15 -3.06
C TYR A 29 -6.75 -5.33 -3.29
N SER A 30 -6.90 -6.22 -2.30
CA SER A 30 -7.78 -7.39 -2.38
C SER A 30 -9.27 -7.02 -2.33
N GLU A 31 -9.63 -5.82 -1.89
CA GLU A 31 -10.98 -5.26 -1.97
C GLU A 31 -11.19 -4.44 -3.26
N ILE A 32 -10.22 -3.59 -3.62
CA ILE A 32 -10.35 -2.67 -4.76
C ILE A 32 -10.33 -3.43 -6.10
N ILE A 33 -9.37 -4.36 -6.27
CA ILE A 33 -9.23 -5.10 -7.54
C ILE A 33 -10.48 -5.92 -7.88
N PRO A 34 -11.06 -6.73 -6.97
CA PRO A 34 -12.30 -7.46 -7.26
C PRO A 34 -13.47 -6.55 -7.59
N THR A 35 -13.59 -5.41 -6.89
CA THR A 35 -14.68 -4.46 -7.10
C THR A 35 -14.66 -3.92 -8.52
N PHE A 36 -13.54 -3.39 -8.99
CA PHE A 36 -13.43 -2.79 -10.33
C PHE A 36 -13.16 -3.81 -11.45
N ALA A 37 -12.78 -5.05 -11.12
CA ALA A 37 -12.76 -6.16 -12.07
C ALA A 37 -14.12 -6.85 -12.21
N ARG A 38 -15.09 -6.55 -11.33
CA ARG A 38 -16.42 -7.17 -11.23
C ARG A 38 -16.33 -8.69 -11.09
N LYS A 39 -15.35 -9.16 -10.33
CA LYS A 39 -15.10 -10.59 -10.09
C LYS A 39 -14.79 -10.84 -8.62
N ARG A 40 -15.04 -12.07 -8.16
CA ARG A 40 -14.57 -12.52 -6.87
C ARG A 40 -13.04 -12.57 -6.84
N LEU A 41 -12.46 -12.31 -5.68
CA LEU A 41 -11.02 -12.47 -5.45
C LEU A 41 -10.63 -13.93 -5.73
N PHE A 42 -9.76 -14.12 -6.75
CA PHE A 42 -9.26 -15.45 -7.07
C PHE A 42 -8.37 -15.97 -5.94
N GLY A 43 -8.58 -17.24 -5.59
CA GLY A 43 -7.74 -17.91 -4.61
C GLY A 43 -7.83 -17.34 -3.19
N HIS A 44 -9.01 -16.89 -2.72
CA HIS A 44 -9.20 -16.30 -1.41
C HIS A 44 -8.52 -17.09 -0.28
N GLN A 45 -8.70 -18.42 -0.26
CA GLN A 45 -8.06 -19.28 0.74
C GLN A 45 -6.53 -19.24 0.66
N SER A 46 -5.96 -19.28 -0.54
CA SER A 46 -4.50 -19.17 -0.73
C SER A 46 -3.97 -17.78 -0.37
N MET A 47 -4.78 -16.71 -0.53
CA MET A 47 -4.43 -15.36 -0.06
C MET A 47 -4.31 -15.30 1.46
N ILE A 48 -5.20 -15.97 2.21
CA ILE A 48 -5.14 -16.06 3.67
C ILE A 48 -3.85 -16.77 4.11
N TRP A 49 -3.58 -17.96 3.55
CA TRP A 49 -2.38 -18.72 3.90
C TRP A 49 -1.09 -18.03 3.48
N ALA A 50 -1.09 -17.37 2.32
CA ALA A 50 0.06 -16.55 1.90
C ALA A 50 0.31 -15.40 2.87
N THR A 51 -0.73 -14.72 3.34
CA THR A 51 -0.60 -13.65 4.34
C THR A 51 -0.05 -14.17 5.66
N ALA A 52 -0.58 -15.30 6.16
CA ALA A 52 -0.09 -15.94 7.38
C ALA A 52 1.37 -16.40 7.23
N GLY A 53 1.73 -16.94 6.06
CA GLY A 53 3.10 -17.34 5.74
C GLY A 53 4.08 -16.17 5.75
N ILE A 54 3.72 -15.04 5.14
CA ILE A 54 4.52 -13.81 5.19
C ILE A 54 4.69 -13.33 6.63
N ALA A 55 3.61 -13.26 7.39
CA ALA A 55 3.64 -12.83 8.79
C ALA A 55 4.57 -13.73 9.63
N PHE A 56 4.49 -15.04 9.48
CA PHE A 56 5.36 -15.99 10.17
C PHE A 56 6.83 -15.83 9.76
N LEU A 57 7.11 -15.81 8.45
CA LEU A 57 8.48 -15.69 7.95
C LEU A 57 9.12 -14.36 8.33
N SER A 58 8.35 -13.30 8.53
CA SER A 58 8.86 -11.98 8.91
C SER A 58 9.71 -11.98 10.19
N PHE A 59 9.49 -12.95 11.07
CA PHE A 59 10.29 -13.14 12.31
C PHE A 59 11.57 -13.94 12.10
N LEU A 60 11.86 -14.45 10.90
CA LEU A 60 12.98 -15.34 10.63
C LEU A 60 14.01 -14.76 9.65
N VAL A 61 13.99 -13.44 9.40
CA VAL A 61 14.75 -12.85 8.29
C VAL A 61 15.55 -11.59 8.62
N TRP A 62 15.46 -11.05 9.82
CA TRP A 62 15.97 -9.71 10.18
C TRP A 62 17.46 -9.48 9.95
N VAL A 63 18.30 -10.52 9.92
CA VAL A 63 19.77 -10.39 9.78
C VAL A 63 20.16 -9.89 8.39
N HIS A 64 19.29 -10.00 7.39
CA HIS A 64 19.57 -9.45 6.06
C HIS A 64 19.81 -7.93 6.05
N HIS A 65 19.42 -7.22 7.09
CA HIS A 65 19.73 -5.80 7.24
C HIS A 65 21.18 -5.49 7.61
N PHE A 66 21.95 -6.51 7.99
CA PHE A 66 23.34 -6.36 8.41
C PHE A 66 24.23 -7.57 8.04
N PHE A 67 24.02 -8.16 6.87
CA PHE A 67 24.87 -9.25 6.34
C PHE A 67 26.36 -8.92 6.34
N THR A 68 26.70 -7.64 6.15
CA THR A 68 28.09 -7.17 6.05
C THR A 68 28.76 -6.92 7.42
N MET A 69 28.08 -7.18 8.53
CA MET A 69 28.62 -6.94 9.87
C MET A 69 29.43 -8.10 10.46
N GLY A 70 29.75 -9.15 9.67
CA GLY A 70 30.60 -10.24 10.14
C GLY A 70 29.86 -11.36 10.91
N ASN A 71 28.61 -11.65 10.55
CA ASN A 71 27.83 -12.72 11.20
C ASN A 71 28.35 -14.15 10.94
N GLY A 72 29.23 -14.32 9.95
CA GLY A 72 29.73 -15.61 9.51
C GLY A 72 28.84 -16.28 8.43
N ALA A 73 29.44 -17.21 7.69
CA ALA A 73 28.82 -17.81 6.50
C ALA A 73 27.55 -18.60 6.83
N LEU A 74 27.53 -19.35 7.93
CA LEU A 74 26.38 -20.18 8.30
C LEU A 74 25.14 -19.32 8.59
N ILE A 75 25.29 -18.26 9.37
CA ILE A 75 24.19 -17.35 9.72
C ILE A 75 23.72 -16.61 8.48
N ASN A 76 24.63 -16.06 7.69
CA ASN A 76 24.26 -15.36 6.45
C ASN A 76 23.54 -16.30 5.47
N SER A 77 23.95 -17.56 5.34
CA SER A 77 23.27 -18.53 4.48
C SER A 77 21.87 -18.86 4.96
N PHE A 78 21.68 -19.09 6.27
CA PHE A 78 20.36 -19.34 6.85
C PHE A 78 19.40 -18.16 6.57
N PHE A 79 19.83 -16.94 6.91
CA PHE A 79 19.00 -15.76 6.73
C PHE A 79 18.80 -15.36 5.27
N SER A 80 19.71 -15.71 4.37
CA SER A 80 19.51 -15.57 2.92
C SER A 80 18.37 -16.47 2.43
N ILE A 81 18.40 -17.74 2.78
CA ILE A 81 17.38 -18.72 2.37
C ILE A 81 16.01 -18.32 2.94
N SER A 82 15.93 -18.04 4.24
CA SER A 82 14.67 -17.65 4.88
C SER A 82 14.09 -16.36 4.30
N THR A 83 14.95 -15.40 3.94
CA THR A 83 14.52 -14.15 3.31
C THR A 83 13.98 -14.37 1.90
N MET A 84 14.66 -15.18 1.08
CA MET A 84 14.19 -15.52 -0.27
C MET A 84 12.85 -16.27 -0.24
N LEU A 85 12.59 -17.08 0.79
CA LEU A 85 11.32 -17.80 0.94
C LEU A 85 10.10 -16.89 1.03
N ILE A 86 10.24 -15.64 1.48
CA ILE A 86 9.12 -14.65 1.48
C ILE A 86 8.63 -14.36 0.06
N GLY A 87 9.48 -14.52 -0.94
CA GLY A 87 9.11 -14.35 -2.35
C GLY A 87 8.01 -15.33 -2.81
N VAL A 88 7.94 -16.54 -2.23
CA VAL A 88 6.96 -17.56 -2.63
C VAL A 88 5.53 -17.14 -2.28
N PRO A 89 5.15 -16.90 -1.02
CA PRO A 89 3.79 -16.48 -0.69
C PRO A 89 3.45 -15.10 -1.28
N THR A 90 4.42 -14.22 -1.46
CA THR A 90 4.21 -12.93 -2.16
C THR A 90 3.87 -13.16 -3.63
N GLY A 91 4.56 -14.08 -4.30
CA GLY A 91 4.25 -14.49 -5.67
C GLY A 91 2.83 -15.06 -5.80
N VAL A 92 2.39 -15.91 -4.86
CA VAL A 92 1.03 -16.42 -4.82
C VAL A 92 0.01 -15.27 -4.80
N LYS A 93 0.24 -14.23 -3.99
CA LYS A 93 -0.66 -13.07 -3.94
C LYS A 93 -0.70 -12.31 -5.26
N LEU A 94 0.44 -12.04 -5.88
CA LEU A 94 0.51 -11.35 -7.17
C LEU A 94 -0.22 -12.11 -8.26
N PHE A 95 -0.02 -13.43 -8.36
CA PHE A 95 -0.74 -14.27 -9.32
C PHE A 95 -2.24 -14.28 -9.05
N ASN A 96 -2.68 -14.32 -7.80
CA ASN A 96 -4.10 -14.28 -7.46
C ASN A 96 -4.76 -12.95 -7.87
N TRP A 97 -4.08 -11.81 -7.71
CA TRP A 97 -4.58 -10.54 -8.23
C TRP A 97 -4.63 -10.51 -9.77
N LEU A 98 -3.60 -11.01 -10.46
CA LEU A 98 -3.62 -11.14 -11.92
C LEU A 98 -4.75 -12.06 -12.40
N LEU A 99 -4.98 -13.19 -11.73
CA LEU A 99 -6.08 -14.12 -12.07
C LEU A 99 -7.46 -13.53 -11.72
N THR A 100 -7.54 -12.63 -10.74
CA THR A 100 -8.74 -11.83 -10.49
C THR A 100 -9.03 -10.89 -11.65
N LEU A 101 -7.99 -10.26 -12.22
CA LEU A 101 -8.12 -9.40 -13.40
C LEU A 101 -8.47 -10.18 -14.68
N TYR A 102 -7.97 -11.40 -14.81
CA TYR A 102 -8.15 -12.23 -16.00
C TYR A 102 -9.64 -12.47 -16.31
N LYS A 103 -10.09 -12.11 -17.51
CA LYS A 103 -11.49 -12.15 -17.94
C LYS A 103 -12.44 -11.29 -17.08
N GLY A 104 -11.92 -10.33 -16.31
CA GLY A 104 -12.72 -9.35 -15.60
C GLY A 104 -13.23 -8.24 -16.54
N ARG A 105 -14.34 -7.60 -16.15
CA ARG A 105 -14.85 -6.38 -16.82
C ARG A 105 -14.26 -5.17 -16.08
N ILE A 106 -13.03 -4.80 -16.42
CA ILE A 106 -12.27 -3.80 -15.68
C ILE A 106 -12.83 -2.41 -15.93
N THR A 107 -13.09 -1.69 -14.84
CA THR A 107 -13.42 -0.26 -14.85
C THR A 107 -12.21 0.52 -14.35
N PHE A 108 -11.72 1.47 -15.18
CA PHE A 108 -10.49 2.23 -14.91
C PHE A 108 -10.76 3.49 -14.08
N GLU A 109 -11.36 3.31 -12.91
CA GLU A 109 -11.46 4.36 -11.90
C GLU A 109 -10.10 4.55 -11.18
N SER A 110 -9.87 5.73 -10.62
CA SER A 110 -8.57 6.08 -10.04
C SER A 110 -8.07 5.10 -8.97
N PRO A 111 -8.91 4.52 -8.07
CA PRO A 111 -8.44 3.49 -7.15
C PRO A 111 -7.91 2.24 -7.88
N MET A 112 -8.56 1.86 -8.97
CA MET A 112 -8.12 0.73 -9.79
C MET A 112 -6.82 1.01 -10.53
N LEU A 113 -6.61 2.24 -11.02
CA LEU A 113 -5.36 2.63 -11.68
C LEU A 113 -4.16 2.49 -10.74
N PHE A 114 -4.26 2.96 -9.49
CA PHE A 114 -3.22 2.76 -8.48
C PHE A 114 -2.98 1.27 -8.19
N SER A 115 -4.06 0.48 -8.11
CA SER A 115 -3.97 -0.96 -7.84
C SER A 115 -3.35 -1.74 -9.01
N LEU A 116 -3.62 -1.34 -10.26
CA LEU A 116 -2.99 -1.92 -11.44
C LEU A 116 -1.51 -1.56 -11.53
N ALA A 117 -1.16 -0.29 -11.24
CA ALA A 117 0.22 0.17 -11.24
C ALA A 117 1.06 -0.47 -10.12
N PHE A 118 0.45 -0.80 -8.99
CA PHE A 118 1.10 -1.54 -7.91
C PHE A 118 1.72 -2.84 -8.41
N ILE A 119 1.00 -3.66 -9.18
CA ILE A 119 1.43 -5.02 -9.56
C ILE A 119 2.82 -5.04 -10.23
N PRO A 120 3.07 -4.34 -11.35
CA PRO A 120 4.37 -4.40 -12.02
C PRO A 120 5.48 -3.69 -11.22
N ASN A 121 5.16 -2.59 -10.55
CA ASN A 121 6.17 -1.86 -9.77
C ASN A 121 6.58 -2.63 -8.51
N PHE A 122 5.62 -3.20 -7.80
CA PHE A 122 5.90 -4.05 -6.64
C PHE A 122 6.64 -5.34 -7.05
N LEU A 123 6.34 -5.91 -8.22
CA LEU A 123 7.08 -7.04 -8.76
C LEU A 123 8.56 -6.69 -8.98
N LEU A 124 8.86 -5.51 -9.54
CA LEU A 124 10.24 -5.03 -9.68
C LEU A 124 10.92 -4.87 -8.32
N GLY A 125 10.20 -4.29 -7.35
CA GLY A 125 10.67 -4.22 -5.96
C GLY A 125 10.95 -5.59 -5.36
N GLY A 126 10.07 -6.56 -5.58
CA GLY A 126 10.23 -7.94 -5.09
C GLY A 126 11.41 -8.68 -5.69
N VAL A 127 11.60 -8.57 -7.01
CA VAL A 127 12.75 -9.20 -7.71
C VAL A 127 14.07 -8.60 -7.21
N THR A 128 14.16 -7.29 -7.09
CA THR A 128 15.36 -6.63 -6.55
C THR A 128 15.57 -6.96 -5.07
N GLY A 129 14.49 -7.24 -4.33
CA GLY A 129 14.55 -7.74 -2.96
C GLY A 129 15.15 -9.14 -2.87
N VAL A 130 14.83 -10.03 -3.82
CA VAL A 130 15.47 -11.37 -3.90
C VAL A 130 16.95 -11.24 -4.18
N MET A 131 17.38 -10.27 -5.01
CA MET A 131 18.81 -9.99 -5.24
C MET A 131 19.50 -9.55 -3.94
N LEU A 132 18.89 -8.66 -3.17
CA LEU A 132 19.41 -8.22 -1.87
C LEU A 132 19.36 -9.31 -0.79
N ALA A 133 18.42 -10.26 -0.89
CA ALA A 133 18.31 -11.39 0.03
C ALA A 133 19.49 -12.37 -0.07
N MET A 134 20.19 -12.39 -1.20
CA MET A 134 21.41 -13.19 -1.36
C MET A 134 22.59 -12.47 -0.71
N ALA A 135 23.09 -12.99 0.42
CA ALA A 135 24.16 -12.35 1.18
C ALA A 135 25.39 -12.04 0.32
N SER A 136 25.78 -12.94 -0.60
CA SER A 136 26.90 -12.73 -1.52
C SER A 136 26.69 -11.54 -2.47
N ALA A 137 25.47 -11.34 -2.95
CA ALA A 137 25.13 -10.20 -3.79
C ALA A 137 24.97 -8.91 -2.95
N ASP A 138 24.43 -9.04 -1.73
CA ASP A 138 24.24 -7.89 -0.83
C ASP A 138 25.58 -7.22 -0.44
N TYR A 139 26.68 -7.95 -0.39
CA TYR A 139 28.00 -7.31 -0.20
C TYR A 139 28.30 -6.23 -1.24
N GLN A 140 27.75 -6.33 -2.45
CA GLN A 140 27.87 -5.30 -3.48
C GLN A 140 26.79 -4.21 -3.36
N TYR A 141 25.56 -4.58 -2.99
CA TYR A 141 24.41 -3.66 -3.00
C TYR A 141 24.14 -2.99 -1.65
N HIS A 142 24.73 -3.53 -0.57
CA HIS A 142 24.49 -3.09 0.79
C HIS A 142 24.77 -1.61 0.97
N ASN A 143 23.80 -0.89 1.56
CA ASN A 143 23.88 0.55 1.80
C ASN A 143 24.19 1.41 0.55
N THR A 144 23.83 0.94 -0.64
CA THR A 144 23.87 1.74 -1.88
C THR A 144 22.49 2.27 -2.25
N TYR A 145 22.44 3.12 -3.28
CA TYR A 145 21.17 3.58 -3.87
C TYR A 145 20.35 2.47 -4.52
N PHE A 146 20.93 1.32 -4.82
CA PHE A 146 20.17 0.12 -5.24
C PHE A 146 19.19 -0.33 -4.15
N LEU A 147 19.64 -0.37 -2.90
CA LEU A 147 18.78 -0.66 -1.75
C LEU A 147 17.70 0.42 -1.59
N VAL A 148 18.03 1.70 -1.79
CA VAL A 148 17.07 2.80 -1.71
C VAL A 148 15.97 2.64 -2.77
N ALA A 149 16.32 2.35 -4.01
CA ALA A 149 15.37 2.06 -5.06
C ALA A 149 14.47 0.86 -4.70
N HIS A 150 15.07 -0.25 -4.27
CA HIS A 150 14.34 -1.46 -3.87
C HIS A 150 13.24 -1.16 -2.84
N PHE A 151 13.58 -0.54 -1.71
CA PHE A 151 12.56 -0.38 -0.67
C PHE A 151 11.51 0.68 -1.03
N HIS A 152 11.81 1.65 -1.91
CA HIS A 152 10.79 2.55 -2.43
C HIS A 152 9.85 1.83 -3.40
N TYR A 153 10.35 0.92 -4.24
CA TYR A 153 9.50 0.08 -5.09
C TYR A 153 8.59 -0.85 -4.30
N THR A 154 9.00 -1.29 -3.11
CA THR A 154 8.14 -2.11 -2.26
C THR A 154 7.20 -1.26 -1.39
N LEU A 155 7.70 -0.18 -0.75
CA LEU A 155 6.89 0.61 0.20
C LEU A 155 5.99 1.63 -0.50
N VAL A 156 6.51 2.41 -1.46
CA VAL A 156 5.67 3.45 -2.08
C VAL A 156 4.57 2.79 -2.92
N THR A 157 4.92 1.83 -3.77
CA THR A 157 3.90 1.17 -4.57
C THR A 157 3.04 0.20 -3.75
N GLY A 158 3.63 -0.47 -2.76
CA GLY A 158 2.91 -1.38 -1.89
C GLY A 158 1.98 -0.66 -0.91
N VAL A 159 2.43 0.41 -0.27
CA VAL A 159 1.70 1.07 0.83
C VAL A 159 1.11 2.40 0.40
N VAL A 160 1.92 3.34 -0.15
CA VAL A 160 1.41 4.68 -0.48
C VAL A 160 0.36 4.61 -1.58
N PHE A 161 0.56 3.80 -2.62
CA PHE A 161 -0.45 3.60 -3.67
C PHE A 161 -1.73 2.98 -3.10
N ALA A 162 -1.62 2.02 -2.16
CA ALA A 162 -2.77 1.45 -1.48
C ALA A 162 -3.52 2.50 -0.64
N CYS A 163 -2.79 3.34 0.09
CA CYS A 163 -3.38 4.41 0.89
C CYS A 163 -4.10 5.45 0.01
N LEU A 164 -3.51 5.84 -1.13
CA LEU A 164 -4.14 6.74 -2.09
C LEU A 164 -5.39 6.10 -2.72
N ALA A 165 -5.26 4.86 -3.17
CA ALA A 165 -6.38 4.10 -3.72
C ALA A 165 -7.50 3.92 -2.68
N GLY A 166 -7.16 3.50 -1.46
CA GLY A 166 -8.10 3.28 -0.37
C GLY A 166 -8.77 4.57 0.09
N LEU A 167 -8.01 5.66 0.22
CA LEU A 167 -8.57 6.97 0.55
C LEU A 167 -9.66 7.36 -0.46
N ILE A 168 -9.37 7.27 -1.77
CA ILE A 168 -10.32 7.61 -2.82
C ILE A 168 -11.50 6.62 -2.81
N PHE A 169 -11.23 5.33 -2.65
CA PHE A 169 -12.22 4.26 -2.69
C PHE A 169 -13.25 4.37 -1.56
N TRP A 170 -12.80 4.55 -0.32
CA TRP A 170 -13.68 4.67 0.85
C TRP A 170 -14.07 6.11 1.20
N TYR A 171 -13.62 7.13 0.41
CA TYR A 171 -13.95 8.53 0.67
C TYR A 171 -15.45 8.79 0.79
N PRO A 172 -16.33 8.18 -0.06
CA PRO A 172 -17.77 8.34 0.09
C PRO A 172 -18.31 7.87 1.44
N LYS A 173 -17.71 6.81 2.01
CA LYS A 173 -18.08 6.30 3.33
C LYS A 173 -17.70 7.25 4.48
N MET A 174 -16.62 8.00 4.30
CA MET A 174 -16.14 8.96 5.29
C MET A 174 -16.88 10.30 5.20
N MET A 175 -17.12 10.78 3.98
CA MET A 175 -17.54 12.16 3.74
C MET A 175 -18.92 12.28 3.05
N GLY A 176 -19.48 11.18 2.55
CA GLY A 176 -20.79 11.15 1.90
C GLY A 176 -20.80 11.65 0.44
N TYR A 177 -19.66 11.78 -0.19
CA TYR A 177 -19.52 12.14 -1.60
C TYR A 177 -18.23 11.58 -2.20
N LYS A 178 -18.21 11.37 -3.52
CA LYS A 178 -17.02 10.93 -4.25
C LYS A 178 -16.06 12.11 -4.49
N LEU A 179 -14.77 11.82 -4.53
CA LEU A 179 -13.76 12.76 -4.99
C LEU A 179 -13.84 12.93 -6.53
N ASN A 180 -13.37 14.09 -7.02
CA ASN A 180 -13.35 14.38 -8.45
C ASN A 180 -12.42 13.45 -9.20
N GLU A 181 -12.98 12.60 -10.04
CA GLU A 181 -12.27 11.54 -10.75
C GLU A 181 -11.20 12.07 -11.72
N THR A 182 -11.46 13.18 -12.38
CA THR A 182 -10.48 13.79 -13.28
C THR A 182 -9.23 14.25 -12.53
N LEU A 183 -9.39 14.92 -11.39
CA LEU A 183 -8.27 15.35 -10.56
C LEU A 183 -7.53 14.15 -9.93
N ASN A 184 -8.27 13.10 -9.54
CA ASN A 184 -7.68 11.86 -9.04
C ASN A 184 -6.85 11.14 -10.12
N LYS A 185 -7.32 11.11 -11.38
CA LYS A 185 -6.54 10.56 -12.50
C LYS A 185 -5.30 11.39 -12.79
N TRP A 186 -5.33 12.71 -12.69
CA TRP A 186 -4.13 13.54 -12.75
C TRP A 186 -3.17 13.25 -11.59
N CYS A 187 -3.69 13.11 -10.36
CA CYS A 187 -2.90 12.66 -9.22
C CYS A 187 -2.19 11.35 -9.54
N PHE A 188 -2.91 10.35 -10.04
CA PHE A 188 -2.35 9.04 -10.39
C PHE A 188 -1.21 9.17 -11.42
N TRP A 189 -1.45 9.84 -12.54
CA TRP A 189 -0.45 9.90 -13.61
C TRP A 189 0.81 10.64 -13.21
N PHE A 190 0.67 11.79 -12.56
CA PHE A 190 1.85 12.54 -12.06
C PHE A 190 2.60 11.75 -11.00
N PHE A 191 1.89 11.09 -10.10
CA PHE A 191 2.52 10.31 -9.03
C PHE A 191 3.23 9.06 -9.58
N MET A 192 2.57 8.30 -10.48
CA MET A 192 3.09 7.08 -11.08
C MET A 192 4.31 7.35 -11.97
N ILE A 193 4.23 8.36 -12.85
CA ILE A 193 5.35 8.75 -13.73
C ILE A 193 6.48 9.29 -12.86
N GLY A 194 6.18 10.22 -11.95
CA GLY A 194 7.15 10.81 -11.05
C GLY A 194 7.87 9.77 -10.20
N PHE A 195 7.15 8.78 -9.69
CA PHE A 195 7.73 7.67 -8.93
C PHE A 195 8.79 6.90 -9.75
N ASN A 196 8.46 6.50 -10.97
CA ASN A 196 9.40 5.76 -11.81
C ASN A 196 10.59 6.62 -12.25
N VAL A 197 10.35 7.89 -12.61
CA VAL A 197 11.42 8.84 -12.95
C VAL A 197 12.33 9.09 -11.74
N CYS A 198 11.79 9.08 -10.53
CA CYS A 198 12.57 9.25 -9.30
C CYS A 198 13.43 8.03 -8.98
N PHE A 199 12.85 6.83 -8.96
CA PHE A 199 13.48 5.67 -8.34
C PHE A 199 14.14 4.69 -9.31
N LEU A 200 13.77 4.63 -10.61
CA LEU A 200 14.48 3.80 -11.59
C LEU A 200 15.95 4.19 -11.73
N PRO A 201 16.32 5.49 -11.85
CA PRO A 201 17.71 5.88 -11.93
C PRO A 201 18.53 5.49 -10.71
N GLN A 202 17.91 5.36 -9.55
CA GLN A 202 18.61 5.01 -8.31
C GLN A 202 19.12 3.56 -8.30
N PHE A 203 18.49 2.64 -9.05
CA PHE A 203 19.07 1.31 -9.25
C PHE A 203 20.43 1.41 -9.97
N ILE A 204 20.51 2.25 -11.01
CA ILE A 204 21.75 2.47 -11.76
C ILE A 204 22.80 3.14 -10.87
N LEU A 205 22.43 4.19 -10.15
CA LEU A 205 23.32 4.84 -9.20
C LEU A 205 23.91 3.89 -8.16
N GLY A 206 23.09 2.94 -7.67
CA GLY A 206 23.56 1.94 -6.73
C GLY A 206 24.51 0.92 -7.36
N LEU A 207 24.28 0.52 -8.62
CA LEU A 207 25.18 -0.34 -9.38
C LEU A 207 26.50 0.35 -9.69
N ASP A 208 26.47 1.67 -9.92
CA ASP A 208 27.65 2.53 -10.09
C ASP A 208 28.37 2.82 -8.76
N GLY A 209 27.92 2.22 -7.66
CA GLY A 209 28.58 2.30 -6.36
C GLY A 209 28.19 3.51 -5.50
N MET A 210 27.18 4.30 -5.86
CA MET A 210 26.75 5.43 -5.04
C MET A 210 26.19 4.95 -3.69
N PRO A 211 26.84 5.27 -2.54
CA PRO A 211 26.32 4.91 -1.23
C PRO A 211 25.08 5.75 -0.87
N ARG A 212 24.18 5.19 -0.08
CA ARG A 212 23.06 5.94 0.52
C ARG A 212 23.58 6.93 1.59
N ARG A 213 22.74 7.92 1.94
CA ARG A 213 23.01 8.87 3.03
C ARG A 213 24.16 9.85 2.77
N LEU A 214 24.51 10.07 1.51
CA LEU A 214 25.44 11.14 1.15
C LEU A 214 24.72 12.50 1.18
N TYR A 215 25.34 13.48 1.78
CA TYR A 215 24.85 14.87 1.74
C TYR A 215 25.35 15.63 0.49
N THR A 216 26.45 15.18 -0.11
CA THR A 216 27.02 15.71 -1.35
C THR A 216 27.89 14.67 -2.05
N TYR A 217 28.23 14.90 -3.30
CA TYR A 217 29.13 14.07 -4.11
C TYR A 217 29.94 14.96 -5.08
N MET A 218 31.06 14.45 -5.57
CA MET A 218 31.94 15.20 -6.47
C MET A 218 31.45 15.13 -7.92
N PRO A 219 31.66 16.18 -8.74
CA PRO A 219 31.32 16.14 -10.17
C PRO A 219 32.01 14.99 -10.92
N SER A 220 33.22 14.61 -10.46
CA SER A 220 33.97 13.46 -11.00
C SER A 220 33.33 12.11 -10.83
N ASP A 221 32.40 11.97 -9.88
CA ASP A 221 31.73 10.69 -9.59
C ASP A 221 30.71 10.30 -10.68
N GLY A 222 30.31 11.27 -11.54
CA GLY A 222 29.40 11.03 -12.65
C GLY A 222 27.91 10.85 -12.27
N TRP A 223 27.57 10.97 -11.00
CA TRP A 223 26.21 10.68 -10.49
C TRP A 223 25.20 11.81 -10.65
N TRP A 224 25.63 13.00 -11.06
CA TRP A 224 24.82 14.21 -11.04
C TRP A 224 23.57 14.10 -11.93
N LEU A 225 23.70 13.55 -13.15
CA LEU A 225 22.60 13.47 -14.12
C LEU A 225 21.45 12.59 -13.61
N LEU A 226 21.77 11.41 -13.09
CA LEU A 226 20.77 10.46 -12.58
C LEU A 226 20.09 11.00 -11.31
N ASN A 227 20.85 11.70 -10.44
CA ASN A 227 20.26 12.39 -9.28
C ASN A 227 19.36 13.56 -9.70
N PHE A 228 19.74 14.30 -10.75
CA PHE A 228 18.89 15.38 -11.28
C PHE A 228 17.58 14.83 -11.85
N ILE A 229 17.63 13.72 -12.62
CA ILE A 229 16.42 13.02 -13.10
C ILE A 229 15.56 12.55 -11.92
N SER A 230 16.18 11.95 -10.89
CA SER A 230 15.46 11.57 -9.65
C SER A 230 14.76 12.78 -9.01
N THR A 231 15.39 13.93 -8.98
CA THR A 231 14.81 15.17 -8.42
C THR A 231 13.59 15.62 -9.24
N ILE A 232 13.66 15.56 -10.57
CA ILE A 232 12.51 15.84 -11.43
C ILE A 232 11.34 14.89 -11.09
N GLY A 233 11.63 13.60 -10.92
CA GLY A 233 10.64 12.62 -10.49
C GLY A 233 9.97 12.96 -9.15
N ALA A 234 10.76 13.40 -8.18
CA ALA A 234 10.24 13.84 -6.88
C ALA A 234 9.31 15.06 -7.00
N VAL A 235 9.66 16.03 -7.85
CA VAL A 235 8.80 17.20 -8.13
C VAL A 235 7.48 16.76 -8.78
N LEU A 236 7.51 15.82 -9.75
CA LEU A 236 6.30 15.29 -10.35
C LEU A 236 5.40 14.59 -9.33
N MET A 237 5.96 13.82 -8.40
CA MET A 237 5.18 13.20 -7.32
C MET A 237 4.54 14.27 -6.42
N ALA A 238 5.26 15.34 -6.09
CA ALA A 238 4.71 16.45 -5.32
C ALA A 238 3.53 17.12 -6.05
N ILE A 239 3.63 17.34 -7.36
CA ILE A 239 2.53 17.85 -8.19
C ILE A 239 1.35 16.87 -8.14
N GLY A 240 1.60 15.56 -8.24
CA GLY A 240 0.56 14.53 -8.10
C GLY A 240 -0.19 14.64 -6.76
N PHE A 241 0.54 14.84 -5.67
CA PHE A 241 -0.05 15.05 -4.35
C PHE A 241 -0.90 16.34 -4.28
N LEU A 242 -0.46 17.42 -4.93
CA LEU A 242 -1.24 18.66 -5.02
C LEU A 242 -2.57 18.45 -5.77
N PHE A 243 -2.62 17.59 -6.80
CA PHE A 243 -3.87 17.22 -7.45
C PHE A 243 -4.83 16.48 -6.50
N LEU A 244 -4.34 15.63 -5.60
CA LEU A 244 -5.17 15.01 -4.57
C LEU A 244 -5.77 16.07 -3.62
N VAL A 245 -4.95 16.99 -3.14
CA VAL A 245 -5.42 18.09 -2.28
C VAL A 245 -6.48 18.92 -3.00
N ALA A 246 -6.21 19.27 -4.27
CA ALA A 246 -7.18 19.99 -5.10
C ALA A 246 -8.49 19.19 -5.29
N SER A 247 -8.40 17.87 -5.47
CA SER A 247 -9.57 17.00 -5.57
C SER A 247 -10.40 17.01 -4.29
N ILE A 248 -9.76 16.93 -3.14
CA ILE A 248 -10.43 16.98 -1.84
C ILE A 248 -11.17 18.32 -1.66
N VAL A 249 -10.47 19.44 -1.89
CA VAL A 249 -11.05 20.79 -1.74
C VAL A 249 -12.18 21.01 -2.74
N TYR A 250 -11.95 20.70 -4.02
CA TYR A 250 -12.97 20.84 -5.06
C TYR A 250 -14.22 20.02 -4.77
N SER A 251 -14.04 18.75 -4.38
CA SER A 251 -15.15 17.84 -4.11
C SER A 251 -15.91 18.24 -2.86
N HIS A 252 -15.24 18.76 -1.84
CA HIS A 252 -15.90 19.28 -0.65
C HIS A 252 -16.89 20.42 -0.99
N ILE A 253 -16.53 21.26 -1.96
CA ILE A 253 -17.34 22.43 -2.34
C ILE A 253 -18.42 22.06 -3.38
N LYS A 254 -18.13 21.16 -4.31
CA LYS A 254 -18.92 20.95 -5.52
C LYS A 254 -19.56 19.58 -5.69
N ALA A 255 -19.04 18.53 -5.01
CA ALA A 255 -19.56 17.18 -5.23
C ALA A 255 -20.97 17.02 -4.65
N PRO A 256 -21.88 16.36 -5.39
CA PRO A 256 -23.18 15.98 -4.86
C PRO A 256 -23.03 14.92 -3.77
N ARG A 257 -23.96 14.92 -2.82
CA ARG A 257 -24.04 13.87 -1.81
C ARG A 257 -24.51 12.58 -2.44
N GLU A 258 -23.87 11.48 -2.07
CA GLU A 258 -24.27 10.15 -2.50
C GLU A 258 -25.57 9.73 -1.80
N ALA A 259 -26.50 9.18 -2.57
CA ALA A 259 -27.82 8.82 -2.05
C ALA A 259 -27.85 7.49 -1.29
N THR A 260 -26.98 6.56 -1.66
CA THR A 260 -26.94 5.18 -1.13
C THR A 260 -25.57 4.79 -0.63
N GLY A 261 -25.47 3.66 0.04
CA GLY A 261 -24.22 3.06 0.48
C GLY A 261 -23.36 2.48 -0.63
N ASP A 262 -23.95 2.07 -1.76
CA ASP A 262 -23.23 1.50 -2.92
C ASP A 262 -22.77 2.61 -3.88
N ASN A 263 -21.73 3.31 -3.49
CA ASN A 263 -21.26 4.54 -4.12
C ASN A 263 -20.52 4.34 -5.46
N TRP A 264 -20.17 3.11 -5.81
CA TRP A 264 -19.45 2.80 -7.05
C TRP A 264 -20.37 2.20 -8.12
N ASP A 265 -21.52 2.82 -8.33
CA ASP A 265 -22.49 2.48 -9.41
C ASP A 265 -22.93 1.00 -9.38
N GLY A 266 -23.21 0.47 -8.19
CA GLY A 266 -23.61 -0.90 -8.00
C GLY A 266 -22.47 -1.93 -7.96
N LEU A 267 -21.23 -1.48 -7.97
CA LEU A 267 -20.05 -2.37 -7.94
C LEU A 267 -19.65 -2.86 -6.53
N GLY A 268 -20.22 -2.30 -5.46
CA GLY A 268 -19.93 -2.72 -4.09
C GLY A 268 -20.09 -4.22 -3.89
N ARG A 269 -19.11 -4.87 -3.27
CA ARG A 269 -19.06 -6.34 -3.11
C ARG A 269 -19.22 -6.78 -1.66
N THR A 270 -18.69 -6.02 -0.74
CA THR A 270 -18.60 -6.29 0.68
C THR A 270 -19.62 -5.47 1.48
N LEU A 271 -19.83 -5.83 2.74
CA LEU A 271 -20.94 -5.31 3.56
C LEU A 271 -20.90 -3.80 3.80
N GLU A 272 -19.75 -3.16 3.79
CA GLU A 272 -19.67 -1.72 3.96
C GLU A 272 -20.39 -0.93 2.86
N TRP A 273 -20.62 -1.54 1.71
CA TRP A 273 -21.36 -0.94 0.59
C TRP A 273 -22.87 -1.20 0.66
N SER A 274 -23.33 -2.10 1.54
CA SER A 274 -24.74 -2.47 1.68
C SER A 274 -25.54 -1.55 2.61
N THR A 275 -24.92 -0.50 3.16
CA THR A 275 -25.59 0.45 4.04
C THR A 275 -26.60 1.31 3.28
N ALA A 276 -27.69 1.71 3.95
CA ALA A 276 -28.76 2.52 3.32
C ALA A 276 -28.28 3.92 2.89
N SER A 277 -27.28 4.47 3.57
CA SER A 277 -26.68 5.77 3.28
C SER A 277 -25.20 5.68 3.02
N ALA A 278 -24.64 6.66 2.30
CA ALA A 278 -23.22 6.72 1.99
C ALA A 278 -22.37 6.72 3.27
N ILE A 279 -22.61 7.66 4.17
CA ILE A 279 -22.05 7.63 5.52
C ILE A 279 -22.83 6.58 6.31
N PRO A 280 -22.20 5.50 6.79
CA PRO A 280 -22.91 4.46 7.50
C PRO A 280 -23.49 5.00 8.81
N PRO A 281 -24.67 4.56 9.22
CA PRO A 281 -25.21 4.86 10.54
C PRO A 281 -24.37 4.23 11.65
N LYS A 282 -24.60 4.62 12.89
CA LYS A 282 -23.98 3.96 14.03
C LYS A 282 -24.25 2.45 13.99
N TYR A 283 -23.20 1.64 14.20
CA TYR A 283 -23.21 0.17 14.03
C TYR A 283 -23.40 -0.35 12.61
N ASN A 284 -23.37 0.48 11.57
CA ASN A 284 -23.54 0.10 10.16
C ASN A 284 -24.93 -0.43 9.82
N PHE A 285 -25.51 -1.29 10.64
CA PHE A 285 -26.75 -2.00 10.37
C PHE A 285 -27.69 -1.96 11.59
N ALA A 286 -28.98 -1.79 11.35
CA ALA A 286 -30.02 -1.94 12.38
C ALA A 286 -30.22 -3.40 12.78
N ILE A 287 -30.13 -4.29 11.79
CA ILE A 287 -30.13 -5.75 11.95
C ILE A 287 -28.83 -6.27 11.34
N THR A 288 -28.10 -7.11 12.05
CA THR A 288 -26.88 -7.73 11.53
C THR A 288 -27.24 -8.59 10.31
N PRO A 289 -26.66 -8.35 9.13
CA PRO A 289 -26.93 -9.17 7.94
C PRO A 289 -26.46 -10.61 8.12
N ASP A 290 -27.21 -11.55 7.57
CA ASP A 290 -26.74 -12.91 7.40
C ASP A 290 -25.66 -12.95 6.32
N TRP A 291 -24.50 -13.53 6.65
CA TRP A 291 -23.40 -13.69 5.72
C TRP A 291 -23.23 -15.15 5.35
N ASN A 292 -23.31 -15.43 4.06
CA ASN A 292 -23.15 -16.79 3.51
C ASN A 292 -21.96 -16.91 2.56
N ASP A 293 -21.36 -15.79 2.19
CA ASP A 293 -20.26 -15.73 1.23
C ASP A 293 -19.28 -14.58 1.58
N TYR A 294 -18.07 -14.66 1.06
CA TYR A 294 -17.06 -13.59 1.19
C TYR A 294 -17.51 -12.29 0.54
N ASP A 295 -18.15 -12.37 -0.63
CA ASP A 295 -18.78 -11.24 -1.32
C ASP A 295 -20.24 -11.08 -0.90
N THR A 296 -20.49 -10.95 0.38
CA THR A 296 -21.83 -10.99 0.99
C THR A 296 -22.80 -10.01 0.34
N PHE A 297 -22.36 -8.79 -0.02
CA PHE A 297 -23.27 -7.83 -0.64
C PHE A 297 -23.62 -8.20 -2.09
N VAL A 298 -22.71 -8.85 -2.82
CA VAL A 298 -23.05 -9.42 -4.14
C VAL A 298 -24.09 -10.52 -3.99
N ASP A 299 -23.90 -11.44 -3.05
CA ASP A 299 -24.88 -12.49 -2.75
C ASP A 299 -26.25 -11.90 -2.38
N MET A 300 -26.27 -10.85 -1.55
CA MET A 300 -27.50 -10.15 -1.20
C MET A 300 -28.19 -9.53 -2.43
N LYS A 301 -27.44 -8.93 -3.36
CA LYS A 301 -27.99 -8.36 -4.60
C LYS A 301 -28.57 -9.44 -5.52
N GLU A 302 -27.85 -10.54 -5.72
CA GLU A 302 -28.25 -11.66 -6.56
C GLU A 302 -29.56 -12.33 -6.07
N HIS A 303 -29.78 -12.32 -4.76
CA HIS A 303 -31.00 -12.88 -4.14
C HIS A 303 -32.07 -11.85 -3.79
N GLY A 304 -31.91 -10.58 -4.21
CA GLY A 304 -32.87 -9.53 -3.91
C GLY A 304 -32.99 -9.15 -2.43
N ARG A 305 -32.01 -9.48 -1.61
CA ARG A 305 -31.98 -9.21 -0.15
C ARG A 305 -31.21 -7.95 0.21
N HIS A 306 -30.79 -7.17 -0.78
CA HIS A 306 -30.09 -5.91 -0.57
C HIS A 306 -31.06 -4.86 0.03
N TYR A 307 -30.52 -4.04 0.96
CA TYR A 307 -31.28 -3.00 1.66
C TYR A 307 -32.45 -3.53 2.52
N LEU A 308 -32.15 -4.40 3.48
CA LEU A 308 -33.03 -4.64 4.60
C LEU A 308 -33.07 -3.37 5.45
N ASP A 309 -34.01 -2.51 5.08
CA ASP A 309 -34.19 -1.20 5.69
C ASP A 309 -34.95 -1.34 7.00
N ASN A 310 -34.22 -1.52 8.09
CA ASN A 310 -34.78 -1.42 9.42
C ASN A 310 -34.31 -0.10 10.04
N HIS A 311 -35.21 0.87 10.04
CA HIS A 311 -34.96 2.23 10.61
C HIS A 311 -34.94 2.27 12.15
N ASN A 312 -35.15 1.14 12.83
CA ASN A 312 -35.19 1.10 14.29
C ASN A 312 -33.80 0.98 14.91
N TYR A 313 -32.94 1.96 14.63
CA TYR A 313 -31.66 2.09 15.31
C TYR A 313 -31.87 2.55 16.75
N LYS A 314 -31.29 1.82 17.72
CA LYS A 314 -31.23 2.28 19.10
C LYS A 314 -30.08 3.26 19.27
N ASP A 315 -30.31 4.31 20.04
CA ASP A 315 -29.23 5.22 20.42
C ASP A 315 -28.15 4.49 21.20
N ILE A 316 -26.90 4.74 20.77
CA ILE A 316 -25.73 4.16 21.39
C ILE A 316 -24.94 5.29 22.02
N HIS A 317 -24.61 5.10 23.30
CA HIS A 317 -23.71 6.03 23.98
C HIS A 317 -22.31 5.89 23.41
N MET A 318 -21.84 6.92 22.68
CA MET A 318 -20.49 7.00 22.14
C MET A 318 -19.71 8.09 22.86
N PRO A 319 -18.37 7.92 23.00
CA PRO A 319 -17.51 9.01 23.49
C PRO A 319 -17.69 10.26 22.63
N ASN A 320 -17.62 11.43 23.25
CA ASN A 320 -17.65 12.68 22.51
C ASN A 320 -16.40 12.83 21.63
N ASN A 321 -16.56 13.52 20.51
CA ASN A 321 -15.43 13.89 19.66
C ASN A 321 -14.45 14.76 20.46
N THR A 322 -13.16 14.47 20.32
CA THR A 322 -12.09 15.21 20.99
C THR A 322 -11.06 15.71 19.99
N PRO A 323 -10.59 16.95 20.09
CA PRO A 323 -9.51 17.48 19.26
C PRO A 323 -8.11 17.01 19.72
N VAL A 324 -8.01 16.23 20.79
CA VAL A 324 -6.73 15.81 21.37
C VAL A 324 -5.83 15.13 20.34
N GLY A 325 -6.38 14.24 19.48
CA GLY A 325 -5.61 13.57 18.45
C GLY A 325 -4.97 14.53 17.44
N ILE A 326 -5.70 15.61 17.06
CA ILE A 326 -5.17 16.64 16.17
C ILE A 326 -4.05 17.42 16.86
N TRP A 327 -4.26 17.85 18.10
CA TRP A 327 -3.23 18.56 18.87
C TRP A 327 -1.99 17.71 19.10
N MET A 328 -2.16 16.44 19.44
CA MET A 328 -1.02 15.51 19.55
C MET A 328 -0.25 15.42 18.23
N GLY A 329 -0.94 15.27 17.10
CA GLY A 329 -0.31 15.22 15.78
C GLY A 329 0.49 16.50 15.47
N ILE A 330 -0.08 17.68 15.75
CA ILE A 330 0.60 18.97 15.56
C ILE A 330 1.85 19.07 16.46
N PHE A 331 1.74 18.77 17.75
CA PHE A 331 2.88 18.85 18.67
C PHE A 331 3.97 17.83 18.35
N MET A 332 3.61 16.60 17.96
CA MET A 332 4.59 15.60 17.53
C MET A 332 5.29 16.01 16.24
N THR A 333 4.57 16.62 15.28
CA THR A 333 5.16 17.13 14.04
C THR A 333 6.15 18.26 14.34
N ILE A 334 5.75 19.24 15.16
CA ILE A 334 6.64 20.34 15.56
C ILE A 334 7.85 19.78 16.32
N GLY A 335 7.66 18.90 17.30
CA GLY A 335 8.75 18.27 18.05
C GLY A 335 9.67 17.39 17.23
N GLY A 336 9.23 16.86 16.08
CA GLY A 336 10.05 16.11 15.15
C GLY A 336 10.97 16.96 14.27
N PHE A 337 10.75 18.29 14.24
CA PHE A 337 11.62 19.26 13.56
C PHE A 337 12.72 19.85 14.46
N PHE A 338 12.68 19.61 15.77
CA PHE A 338 13.69 20.02 16.75
C PHE A 338 14.38 18.79 17.36
#